data_4cfcc63891c24c6a88c0a99c1c643aa3
#
_entry.id   4cfcc63891c24c6a88c0a99c1c643aa3
#
_cell.length_a   1.000
_cell.length_b   1.000
_cell.length_c   1.000
_cell.angle_alpha   90.00
_cell.angle_beta   90.00
_cell.angle_gamma   90.00
#
_symmetry.space_group_name_H-M   'P 1'
#
loop_
_entity.id
_entity.type
_entity.pdbx_description
1 polymer ?
#
loop_
_entity_poly.entity_id
_entity_poly.type
_entity_poly.pdbx_seq_one_letter_code
_entity_poly.pdbx_strand_id
1 'polypeptide(L)'
;MLRRLLLSVLIASLAACSSGNDRAQAPARPRGSAPITLSGPPSRATQACFADLAREDVRSSPLPDRDYGGGCAVIGAVQLIDFGVPTTNLRAMTCPLARTFVAWVRNGVVPASREILGSEVVRVESMGTYACRGVVGGSRASNRLSEHGTANAVDIAAFVLADGRRITILRDWRNPDPAVNDFLQTIRRSACRRFGTVLSPDYNAAHANHLHLDLGRGPFCR
;
A
#
# COMPACT_ATOMS: atom_id res chain seq x y z
N MET A 1 -18.99 -75.23 53.17
CA MET A 1 -19.07 -73.74 53.40
C MET A 1 -18.59 -73.04 52.15
N LEU A 2 -19.50 -72.63 51.29
CA LEU A 2 -19.16 -72.09 49.96
C LEU A 2 -19.49 -70.59 49.95
N ARG A 3 -18.46 -69.75 49.92
CA ARG A 3 -18.59 -68.29 49.89
C ARG A 3 -18.66 -67.84 48.43
N ARG A 4 -19.84 -67.42 47.99
CA ARG A 4 -20.06 -66.87 46.63
C ARG A 4 -19.58 -65.42 46.64
N LEU A 5 -18.57 -65.08 45.81
CA LEU A 5 -18.18 -63.74 45.46
C LEU A 5 -19.11 -63.24 44.34
N LEU A 6 -19.83 -62.20 44.62
CA LEU A 6 -20.56 -61.42 43.64
C LEU A 6 -19.62 -60.41 42.98
N LEU A 7 -19.39 -60.53 41.70
CA LEU A 7 -18.60 -59.61 40.92
C LEU A 7 -19.56 -58.52 40.36
N SER A 8 -19.49 -57.33 40.89
CA SER A 8 -20.25 -56.21 40.40
C SER A 8 -19.50 -55.56 39.23
N VAL A 9 -20.07 -55.69 38.02
CA VAL A 9 -19.58 -55.04 36.82
C VAL A 9 -20.06 -53.58 36.83
N LEU A 10 -19.15 -52.63 36.97
CA LEU A 10 -19.40 -51.21 36.88
C LEU A 10 -19.30 -50.79 35.40
N ILE A 11 -20.44 -50.54 34.76
CA ILE A 11 -20.48 -49.99 33.39
C ILE A 11 -20.24 -48.49 33.47
N ALA A 12 -19.04 -48.05 33.10
CA ALA A 12 -18.71 -46.65 32.97
C ALA A 12 -19.25 -46.14 31.60
N SER A 13 -20.30 -45.32 31.64
CA SER A 13 -20.84 -44.64 30.47
C SER A 13 -19.91 -43.49 30.09
N LEU A 14 -19.16 -43.62 29.01
CA LEU A 14 -18.41 -42.54 28.39
C LEU A 14 -19.40 -41.62 27.65
N ALA A 15 -19.74 -40.49 28.27
CA ALA A 15 -20.39 -39.37 27.62
C ALA A 15 -19.37 -38.69 26.71
N ALA A 16 -19.45 -38.95 25.40
CA ALA A 16 -18.70 -38.20 24.39
C ALA A 16 -19.30 -36.81 24.27
N CYS A 17 -18.62 -35.80 24.87
CA CYS A 17 -18.87 -34.40 24.56
C CYS A 17 -18.37 -34.11 23.14
N SER A 18 -19.26 -34.17 22.16
CA SER A 18 -19.02 -33.59 20.84
C SER A 18 -19.06 -32.08 20.97
N SER A 19 -17.87 -31.47 21.13
CA SER A 19 -17.70 -30.05 20.97
C SER A 19 -17.84 -29.71 19.49
N GLY A 20 -19.07 -29.38 19.09
CA GLY A 20 -19.33 -28.79 17.77
C GLY A 20 -18.54 -27.50 17.65
N ASN A 21 -17.50 -27.52 16.84
CA ASN A 21 -16.84 -26.30 16.36
C ASN A 21 -17.78 -25.60 15.38
N ASP A 22 -18.80 -24.95 15.89
CA ASP A 22 -19.54 -23.91 15.13
C ASP A 22 -18.62 -22.69 14.99
N ARG A 23 -17.60 -22.84 14.12
CA ARG A 23 -17.01 -21.65 13.51
C ARG A 23 -18.10 -21.04 12.67
N ALA A 24 -18.78 -20.03 13.20
CA ALA A 24 -19.63 -19.16 12.41
C ALA A 24 -18.80 -18.73 11.19
N GLN A 25 -19.12 -19.29 10.02
CA GLN A 25 -18.54 -18.86 8.76
C GLN A 25 -18.92 -17.39 8.63
N ALA A 26 -17.89 -16.52 8.63
CA ALA A 26 -18.09 -15.12 8.30
C ALA A 26 -18.89 -15.09 6.98
N PRO A 27 -19.93 -14.23 6.88
CA PRO A 27 -20.73 -14.16 5.68
C PRO A 27 -19.81 -13.95 4.49
N ALA A 28 -19.91 -14.84 3.49
CA ALA A 28 -19.16 -14.74 2.26
C ALA A 28 -19.42 -13.34 1.69
N ARG A 29 -18.35 -12.53 1.53
CA ARG A 29 -18.46 -11.25 0.85
C ARG A 29 -19.14 -11.51 -0.49
N PRO A 30 -20.15 -10.69 -0.88
CA PRO A 30 -20.74 -10.78 -2.19
C PRO A 30 -19.59 -10.81 -3.20
N ARG A 31 -19.54 -11.80 -4.07
CA ARG A 31 -18.59 -11.83 -5.19
C ARG A 31 -18.86 -10.56 -5.98
N GLY A 32 -17.96 -9.58 -5.87
CA GLY A 32 -18.07 -8.34 -6.60
C GLY A 32 -18.25 -8.66 -8.08
N SER A 33 -19.15 -7.95 -8.73
CA SER A 33 -19.30 -8.03 -10.18
C SER A 33 -17.93 -7.86 -10.83
N ALA A 34 -17.66 -8.59 -11.93
CA ALA A 34 -16.43 -8.39 -12.67
C ALA A 34 -16.27 -6.90 -13.06
N PRO A 35 -15.06 -6.34 -13.03
CA PRO A 35 -14.87 -4.95 -13.36
C PRO A 35 -15.32 -4.69 -14.81
N ILE A 36 -16.01 -3.56 -15.01
CA ILE A 36 -16.45 -3.13 -16.34
C ILE A 36 -15.30 -2.38 -17.00
N THR A 37 -14.86 -2.84 -18.15
CA THR A 37 -13.92 -2.08 -18.99
C THR A 37 -14.68 -0.95 -19.65
N LEU A 38 -14.22 0.29 -19.45
CA LEU A 38 -14.82 1.46 -20.04
C LEU A 38 -14.26 1.62 -21.47
N SER A 39 -15.17 1.77 -22.42
CA SER A 39 -14.81 1.96 -23.84
C SER A 39 -14.68 3.46 -24.14
N GLY A 40 -13.62 3.84 -24.81
CA GLY A 40 -13.40 5.21 -25.27
C GLY A 40 -11.93 5.59 -25.24
N PRO A 41 -11.55 6.63 -26.00
CA PRO A 41 -10.19 7.14 -25.95
C PRO A 41 -9.94 7.84 -24.59
N PRO A 42 -8.70 7.80 -24.08
CA PRO A 42 -8.33 8.58 -22.91
C PRO A 42 -8.60 10.08 -23.11
N SER A 43 -8.89 10.80 -22.04
CA SER A 43 -9.05 12.26 -22.09
C SER A 43 -7.80 12.95 -22.66
N ARG A 44 -7.95 14.16 -23.20
CA ARG A 44 -6.80 14.95 -23.68
C ARG A 44 -5.75 15.16 -22.58
N ALA A 45 -6.18 15.40 -21.34
CA ALA A 45 -5.29 15.55 -20.21
C ALA A 45 -4.52 14.25 -19.91
N THR A 46 -5.18 13.09 -19.99
CA THR A 46 -4.54 11.78 -19.83
C THR A 46 -3.53 11.51 -20.94
N GLN A 47 -3.87 11.80 -22.20
CA GLN A 47 -2.95 11.66 -23.34
C GLN A 47 -1.72 12.56 -23.20
N ALA A 48 -1.91 13.82 -22.79
CA ALA A 48 -0.82 14.74 -22.51
C ALA A 48 0.10 14.20 -21.40
N CYS A 49 -0.49 13.68 -20.32
CA CYS A 49 0.27 13.09 -19.22
C CYS A 49 1.10 11.87 -19.67
N PHE A 50 0.57 11.01 -20.53
CA PHE A 50 1.34 9.88 -21.09
C PHE A 50 2.51 10.36 -21.94
N ALA A 51 2.29 11.41 -22.75
CA ALA A 51 3.36 12.02 -23.52
C ALA A 51 4.42 12.68 -22.64
N ASP A 52 4.03 13.27 -21.49
CA ASP A 52 4.96 13.83 -20.52
C ASP A 52 5.87 12.74 -19.92
N LEU A 53 5.31 11.60 -19.49
CA LEU A 53 6.10 10.48 -18.98
C LEU A 53 7.16 10.04 -20.00
N ALA A 54 6.76 9.91 -21.27
CA ALA A 54 7.70 9.52 -22.33
C ALA A 54 8.82 10.55 -22.54
N ARG A 55 8.51 11.85 -22.48
CA ARG A 55 9.53 12.92 -22.58
C ARG A 55 10.46 12.99 -21.36
N GLU A 56 10.03 12.49 -20.24
CA GLU A 56 10.81 12.40 -19.00
C GLU A 56 11.62 11.10 -18.90
N ASP A 57 11.78 10.35 -20.00
CA ASP A 57 12.45 9.05 -20.07
C ASP A 57 11.88 8.04 -19.05
N VAL A 58 10.55 8.02 -18.95
CA VAL A 58 9.83 7.05 -18.12
C VAL A 58 9.16 6.03 -19.02
N ARG A 59 9.59 4.79 -18.95
CA ARG A 59 8.90 3.68 -19.61
C ARG A 59 7.69 3.27 -18.78
N SER A 60 6.53 3.40 -19.37
CA SER A 60 5.26 3.02 -18.78
C SER A 60 4.32 2.39 -19.82
N SER A 61 3.36 1.62 -19.37
CA SER A 61 2.31 1.05 -20.20
C SER A 61 0.95 1.62 -19.76
N PRO A 62 0.21 2.30 -20.62
CA PRO A 62 -1.17 2.68 -20.35
C PRO A 62 -2.03 1.46 -20.02
N LEU A 63 -2.91 1.60 -19.05
CA LEU A 63 -3.84 0.56 -18.63
C LEU A 63 -5.26 0.88 -19.13
N PRO A 64 -6.06 -0.14 -19.44
CA PRO A 64 -7.45 0.09 -19.79
C PRO A 64 -8.22 0.66 -18.58
N ASP A 65 -9.09 1.63 -18.86
CA ASP A 65 -9.97 2.21 -17.88
C ASP A 65 -10.97 1.16 -17.37
N ARG A 66 -11.11 1.04 -16.05
CA ARG A 66 -11.99 0.04 -15.42
C ARG A 66 -12.77 0.64 -14.25
N ASP A 67 -14.05 0.32 -14.22
CA ASP A 67 -14.93 0.57 -13.08
C ASP A 67 -15.12 -0.74 -12.29
N TYR A 68 -14.84 -0.69 -11.00
CA TYR A 68 -14.95 -1.83 -10.07
C TYR A 68 -16.21 -1.71 -9.19
N GLY A 69 -17.03 -0.70 -9.39
CA GLY A 69 -18.20 -0.40 -8.57
C GLY A 69 -17.86 0.22 -7.22
N GLY A 70 -18.87 0.70 -6.50
CA GLY A 70 -18.71 1.31 -5.17
C GLY A 70 -17.82 2.55 -5.14
N GLY A 71 -17.64 3.22 -6.28
CA GLY A 71 -16.75 4.36 -6.46
C GLY A 71 -15.29 3.99 -6.72
N CYS A 72 -14.94 2.70 -6.72
CA CYS A 72 -13.60 2.24 -7.08
C CYS A 72 -13.43 2.20 -8.60
N ALA A 73 -12.41 2.87 -9.10
CA ALA A 73 -12.12 2.91 -10.53
C ALA A 73 -10.61 3.09 -10.79
N VAL A 74 -10.16 2.60 -11.91
CA VAL A 74 -8.80 2.83 -12.43
C VAL A 74 -8.96 3.52 -13.77
N ILE A 75 -8.74 4.84 -13.80
CA ILE A 75 -8.98 5.70 -14.95
C ILE A 75 -7.71 6.47 -15.30
N GLY A 76 -7.34 6.49 -16.57
CA GLY A 76 -6.15 7.21 -17.05
C GLY A 76 -4.87 6.77 -16.36
N ALA A 77 -4.78 5.48 -16.04
CA ALA A 77 -3.69 4.91 -15.27
C ALA A 77 -2.61 4.30 -16.17
N VAL A 78 -1.43 4.17 -15.58
CA VAL A 78 -0.29 3.49 -16.17
C VAL A 78 0.26 2.43 -15.22
N GLN A 79 0.94 1.43 -15.80
CA GLN A 79 1.92 0.59 -15.12
C GLN A 79 3.30 1.21 -15.38
N LEU A 80 4.00 1.62 -14.33
CA LEU A 80 5.41 2.02 -14.45
C LEU A 80 6.27 0.77 -14.71
N ILE A 81 7.14 0.84 -15.71
CA ILE A 81 8.03 -0.25 -16.11
C ILE A 81 9.47 0.08 -15.70
N ASP A 82 9.92 1.28 -16.04
CA ASP A 82 11.28 1.72 -15.72
C ASP A 82 11.34 3.25 -15.73
N PHE A 83 11.97 3.78 -14.71
CA PHE A 83 12.29 5.21 -14.59
C PHE A 83 13.66 5.43 -13.94
N GLY A 84 14.55 4.43 -14.04
CA GLY A 84 15.92 4.47 -13.53
C GLY A 84 16.07 3.96 -12.09
N VAL A 85 15.00 3.79 -11.33
CA VAL A 85 15.03 3.21 -9.97
C VAL A 85 14.05 2.05 -9.88
N PRO A 86 14.53 0.79 -9.75
CA PRO A 86 13.68 -0.37 -9.56
C PRO A 86 12.69 -0.20 -8.40
N THR A 87 11.46 -0.63 -8.61
CA THR A 87 10.41 -0.59 -7.59
C THR A 87 9.67 -1.91 -7.49
N THR A 88 9.17 -2.24 -6.30
CA THR A 88 8.37 -3.45 -6.09
C THR A 88 6.90 -3.09 -5.83
N ASN A 89 5.98 -3.99 -6.19
CA ASN A 89 4.54 -3.88 -5.93
C ASN A 89 3.85 -2.62 -6.48
N LEU A 90 4.45 -1.89 -7.41
CA LEU A 90 3.74 -0.85 -8.15
C LEU A 90 2.82 -1.51 -9.19
N ARG A 91 1.55 -1.24 -9.06
CA ARG A 91 0.51 -1.67 -10.00
C ARG A 91 -0.05 -0.46 -10.74
N ALA A 92 -1.36 -0.44 -10.97
CA ALA A 92 -2.02 0.71 -11.57
C ALA A 92 -1.80 1.98 -10.74
N MET A 93 -1.37 3.05 -11.39
CA MET A 93 -1.29 4.39 -10.84
C MET A 93 -1.93 5.34 -11.83
N THR A 94 -2.75 6.29 -11.37
CA THR A 94 -3.16 7.39 -12.25
C THR A 94 -1.90 8.05 -12.83
N CYS A 95 -1.96 8.51 -14.08
CA CYS A 95 -0.78 9.09 -14.71
C CYS A 95 -0.21 10.29 -13.93
N PRO A 96 -1.03 11.22 -13.37
CA PRO A 96 -0.51 12.28 -12.51
C PRO A 96 0.24 11.76 -11.28
N LEU A 97 -0.28 10.71 -10.62
CA LEU A 97 0.40 10.10 -9.48
C LEU A 97 1.74 9.49 -9.90
N ALA A 98 1.78 8.78 -11.03
CA ALA A 98 3.00 8.17 -11.54
C ALA A 98 4.09 9.22 -11.80
N ARG A 99 3.75 10.35 -12.46
CA ARG A 99 4.69 11.47 -12.68
C ARG A 99 5.20 12.07 -11.36
N THR A 100 4.29 12.34 -10.43
CA THR A 100 4.65 12.90 -9.13
C THR A 100 5.55 11.95 -8.35
N PHE A 101 5.26 10.65 -8.38
CA PHE A 101 6.06 9.62 -7.73
C PHE A 101 7.47 9.53 -8.34
N VAL A 102 7.58 9.48 -9.66
CA VAL A 102 8.87 9.46 -10.35
C VAL A 102 9.69 10.70 -10.01
N ALA A 103 9.08 11.89 -10.08
CA ALA A 103 9.74 13.15 -9.74
C ALA A 103 10.20 13.17 -8.27
N TRP A 104 9.41 12.63 -7.35
CA TRP A 104 9.80 12.52 -5.93
C TRP A 104 10.99 11.58 -5.74
N VAL A 105 10.97 10.41 -6.38
CA VAL A 105 12.09 9.45 -6.26
C VAL A 105 13.37 10.03 -6.87
N ARG A 106 13.32 10.53 -8.11
CA ARG A 106 14.48 11.06 -8.84
C ARG A 106 15.08 12.31 -8.22
N ASN A 107 14.21 13.24 -7.77
CA ASN A 107 14.63 14.59 -7.33
C ASN A 107 14.51 14.81 -5.81
N GLY A 108 14.08 13.81 -5.07
CA GLY A 108 13.94 13.87 -3.61
C GLY A 108 14.66 12.73 -2.92
N VAL A 109 14.28 11.50 -3.23
CA VAL A 109 14.80 10.30 -2.52
C VAL A 109 16.25 10.02 -2.88
N VAL A 110 16.56 9.88 -4.16
CA VAL A 110 17.91 9.52 -4.63
C VAL A 110 18.95 10.58 -4.24
N PRO A 111 18.76 11.87 -4.46
CA PRO A 111 19.73 12.88 -4.02
C PRO A 111 19.92 12.90 -2.51
N ALA A 112 18.82 12.82 -1.73
CA ALA A 112 18.90 12.81 -0.28
C ALA A 112 19.67 11.60 0.26
N SER A 113 19.51 10.43 -0.36
CA SER A 113 20.24 9.23 0.07
C SER A 113 21.75 9.34 -0.19
N ARG A 114 22.14 9.90 -1.32
CA ARG A 114 23.56 10.14 -1.65
C ARG A 114 24.17 11.12 -0.67
N GLU A 115 23.50 12.23 -0.42
CA GLU A 115 24.02 13.33 0.40
C GLU A 115 24.07 12.97 1.89
N ILE A 116 23.00 12.38 2.42
CA ILE A 116 22.84 12.15 3.86
C ILE A 116 23.42 10.79 4.28
N LEU A 117 23.20 9.74 3.46
CA LEU A 117 23.59 8.38 3.83
C LEU A 117 24.91 7.93 3.18
N GLY A 118 25.46 8.74 2.27
CA GLY A 118 26.66 8.41 1.50
C GLY A 118 26.46 7.20 0.55
N SER A 119 25.22 6.79 0.30
CA SER A 119 24.89 5.65 -0.55
C SER A 119 23.57 5.87 -1.26
N GLU A 120 23.50 5.51 -2.53
CA GLU A 120 22.34 5.73 -3.37
C GLU A 120 21.22 4.72 -3.11
N VAL A 121 19.95 5.18 -3.14
CA VAL A 121 18.79 4.29 -3.21
C VAL A 121 18.75 3.62 -4.58
N VAL A 122 18.90 2.30 -4.60
CA VAL A 122 18.87 1.46 -5.81
C VAL A 122 17.56 0.69 -5.96
N ARG A 123 16.69 0.69 -4.96
CA ARG A 123 15.34 0.14 -5.05
C ARG A 123 14.40 0.77 -4.01
N VAL A 124 13.18 1.06 -4.44
CA VAL A 124 12.07 1.46 -3.56
C VAL A 124 11.10 0.29 -3.40
N GLU A 125 10.73 -0.03 -2.17
CA GLU A 125 9.78 -1.10 -1.87
C GLU A 125 8.42 -0.51 -1.47
N SER A 126 7.40 -0.77 -2.30
CA SER A 126 6.03 -0.33 -2.10
C SER A 126 5.17 -1.45 -1.48
N MET A 127 4.17 -1.07 -0.71
CA MET A 127 3.09 -1.96 -0.24
C MET A 127 1.91 -2.01 -1.21
N GLY A 128 1.90 -1.15 -2.23
CA GLY A 128 0.89 -1.16 -3.28
C GLY A 128 0.34 0.21 -3.63
N THR A 129 -0.48 0.23 -4.69
CA THR A 129 -1.05 1.46 -5.27
C THR A 129 -2.57 1.42 -5.39
N TYR A 130 -3.15 0.25 -5.68
CA TYR A 130 -4.58 0.10 -5.85
C TYR A 130 -5.17 -0.90 -4.84
N ALA A 131 -6.21 -0.46 -4.15
CA ALA A 131 -7.03 -1.30 -3.28
C ALA A 131 -8.43 -0.68 -3.13
N CYS A 132 -9.46 -1.39 -3.58
CA CYS A 132 -10.84 -0.94 -3.42
C CYS A 132 -11.26 -1.09 -1.96
N ARG A 133 -11.13 -0.03 -1.19
CA ARG A 133 -11.46 0.01 0.24
C ARG A 133 -11.75 1.44 0.71
N GLY A 134 -12.45 1.55 1.82
CA GLY A 134 -12.58 2.82 2.54
C GLY A 134 -11.28 3.26 3.22
N VAL A 135 -11.28 4.48 3.72
CA VAL A 135 -10.18 5.03 4.53
C VAL A 135 -10.06 4.23 5.83
N VAL A 136 -8.82 3.87 6.22
CA VAL A 136 -8.50 3.13 7.45
C VAL A 136 -7.86 4.08 8.48
N GLY A 137 -8.16 3.86 9.77
CA GLY A 137 -7.50 4.59 10.86
C GLY A 137 -8.07 5.99 11.17
N GLY A 138 -9.22 6.35 10.62
CA GLY A 138 -9.97 7.55 11.04
C GLY A 138 -10.71 7.34 12.36
N SER A 139 -10.97 8.43 13.11
CA SER A 139 -11.70 8.42 14.40
C SER A 139 -13.18 8.01 14.29
N ARG A 140 -13.71 7.92 13.08
CA ARG A 140 -15.01 7.35 12.73
C ARG A 140 -14.85 6.50 11.48
N ALA A 141 -15.57 5.36 11.41
CA ALA A 141 -15.70 4.60 10.18
C ALA A 141 -16.23 5.56 9.09
N SER A 142 -15.32 6.17 8.34
CA SER A 142 -15.72 7.09 7.29
C SER A 142 -16.12 6.24 6.10
N ASN A 143 -17.32 6.46 5.57
CA ASN A 143 -17.76 5.91 4.28
C ASN A 143 -16.95 6.50 3.10
N ARG A 144 -15.87 7.25 3.39
CA ARG A 144 -15.00 7.82 2.36
C ARG A 144 -14.15 6.73 1.72
N LEU A 145 -14.17 6.69 0.40
CA LEU A 145 -13.26 5.88 -0.37
C LEU A 145 -11.82 6.37 -0.14
N SER A 146 -10.90 5.42 0.01
CA SER A 146 -9.46 5.72 0.01
C SER A 146 -9.01 6.08 -1.41
N GLU A 147 -8.00 6.95 -1.53
CA GLU A 147 -7.38 7.27 -2.82
C GLU A 147 -6.74 6.04 -3.50
N HIS A 148 -6.45 4.99 -2.74
CA HIS A 148 -6.11 3.68 -3.32
C HIS A 148 -7.24 3.09 -4.17
N GLY A 149 -8.51 3.37 -3.83
CA GLY A 149 -9.67 2.89 -4.59
C GLY A 149 -9.77 3.49 -6.01
N THR A 150 -9.05 4.56 -6.27
CA THR A 150 -8.95 5.20 -7.59
C THR A 150 -7.55 5.14 -8.19
N ALA A 151 -6.66 4.28 -7.66
CA ALA A 151 -5.25 4.18 -8.04
C ALA A 151 -4.49 5.53 -7.92
N ASN A 152 -4.93 6.40 -7.02
CA ASN A 152 -4.41 7.74 -6.80
C ASN A 152 -3.56 7.87 -5.52
N ALA A 153 -3.09 6.73 -4.98
CA ALA A 153 -2.22 6.64 -3.82
C ALA A 153 -1.14 5.57 -3.98
N VAL A 154 -0.04 5.72 -3.25
CA VAL A 154 1.04 4.74 -3.14
C VAL A 154 1.54 4.67 -1.70
N ASP A 155 1.73 3.44 -1.19
CA ASP A 155 2.29 3.17 0.13
C ASP A 155 3.73 2.70 0.00
N ILE A 156 4.68 3.38 0.67
CA ILE A 156 6.12 3.10 0.60
C ILE A 156 6.61 2.51 1.93
N ALA A 157 7.16 1.31 1.87
CA ALA A 157 7.61 0.55 3.04
C ALA A 157 9.10 0.66 3.31
N ALA A 158 9.95 0.71 2.28
CA ALA A 158 11.40 0.67 2.45
C ALA A 158 12.18 1.19 1.25
N PHE A 159 13.46 1.45 1.51
CA PHE A 159 14.48 1.84 0.55
C PHE A 159 15.68 0.91 0.69
N VAL A 160 16.19 0.39 -0.43
CA VAL A 160 17.42 -0.41 -0.47
C VAL A 160 18.52 0.45 -1.06
N LEU A 161 19.67 0.49 -0.39
CA LEU A 161 20.83 1.27 -0.78
C LEU A 161 21.82 0.43 -1.57
N ALA A 162 22.69 1.08 -2.33
CA ALA A 162 23.75 0.43 -3.11
C ALA A 162 24.76 -0.32 -2.23
N ASP A 163 24.96 0.10 -0.99
CA ASP A 163 25.84 -0.56 -0.01
C ASP A 163 25.17 -1.76 0.71
N GLY A 164 23.94 -2.13 0.31
CA GLY A 164 23.21 -3.26 0.85
C GLY A 164 22.34 -2.93 2.07
N ARG A 165 22.44 -1.74 2.68
CA ARG A 165 21.54 -1.33 3.75
C ARG A 165 20.10 -1.28 3.24
N ARG A 166 19.16 -1.71 4.09
CA ARG A 166 17.72 -1.62 3.83
C ARG A 166 17.07 -0.81 4.94
N ILE A 167 16.64 0.40 4.60
CA ILE A 167 15.97 1.34 5.52
C ILE A 167 14.47 1.14 5.37
N THR A 168 13.77 0.82 6.47
CA THR A 168 12.34 0.54 6.51
C THR A 168 11.60 1.58 7.31
N ILE A 169 10.41 1.97 6.86
CA ILE A 169 9.57 2.90 7.64
C ILE A 169 9.23 2.29 9.00
N LEU A 170 8.91 0.99 9.06
CA LEU A 170 8.51 0.32 10.30
C LEU A 170 9.56 0.39 11.43
N ARG A 171 10.83 0.14 11.10
CA ARG A 171 11.89 0.01 12.11
C ARG A 171 12.72 1.26 12.27
N ASP A 172 12.82 2.03 11.19
CA ASP A 172 13.83 3.07 11.08
C ASP A 172 13.25 4.50 11.17
N TRP A 173 11.92 4.63 11.31
CA TRP A 173 11.27 5.94 11.43
C TRP A 173 11.79 6.78 12.61
N ARG A 174 12.16 6.11 13.70
CA ARG A 174 12.78 6.70 14.89
C ARG A 174 14.15 6.07 15.16
N ASN A 175 14.91 5.83 14.11
CA ASN A 175 16.24 5.24 14.23
C ASN A 175 17.16 6.17 15.06
N PRO A 176 17.96 5.63 16.00
CA PRO A 176 18.89 6.41 16.79
C PRO A 176 20.05 6.97 15.93
N ASP A 177 20.35 6.38 14.78
CA ASP A 177 21.29 6.95 13.82
C ASP A 177 20.72 8.25 13.23
N PRO A 178 21.33 9.41 13.51
CA PRO A 178 20.83 10.71 13.05
C PRO A 178 20.78 10.80 11.52
N ALA A 179 21.68 10.16 10.79
CA ALA A 179 21.68 10.19 9.33
C ALA A 179 20.47 9.46 8.75
N VAL A 180 20.11 8.29 9.31
CA VAL A 180 18.92 7.54 8.88
C VAL A 180 17.65 8.34 9.18
N ASN A 181 17.57 8.93 10.37
CA ASN A 181 16.43 9.77 10.73
C ASN A 181 16.31 11.00 9.83
N ASP A 182 17.41 11.74 9.61
CA ASP A 182 17.41 12.94 8.75
C ASP A 182 17.03 12.58 7.30
N PHE A 183 17.53 11.47 6.77
CA PHE A 183 17.10 10.97 5.46
C PHE A 183 15.58 10.79 5.39
N LEU A 184 14.98 10.04 6.33
CA LEU A 184 13.55 9.76 6.34
C LEU A 184 12.72 11.04 6.48
N GLN A 185 13.12 11.96 7.34
CA GLN A 185 12.43 13.24 7.50
C GLN A 185 12.61 14.14 6.26
N THR A 186 13.76 14.09 5.60
CA THR A 186 14.04 14.88 4.39
C THR A 186 13.18 14.41 3.23
N ILE A 187 13.07 13.09 2.98
CA ILE A 187 12.23 12.57 1.91
C ILE A 187 10.74 12.77 2.21
N ARG A 188 10.32 12.70 3.48
CA ARG A 188 8.95 13.07 3.88
C ARG A 188 8.66 14.54 3.59
N ARG A 189 9.51 15.47 4.01
CA ARG A 189 9.36 16.90 3.68
C ARG A 189 9.31 17.15 2.18
N SER A 190 10.12 16.40 1.42
CA SER A 190 10.12 16.44 -0.05
C SER A 190 8.79 15.93 -0.63
N ALA A 191 8.22 14.87 -0.06
CA ALA A 191 6.89 14.37 -0.45
C ALA A 191 5.79 15.39 -0.16
N CYS A 192 5.79 16.02 1.02
CA CYS A 192 4.79 17.02 1.41
C CYS A 192 4.70 18.23 0.48
N ARG A 193 5.76 18.51 -0.28
CA ARG A 193 5.76 19.59 -1.30
C ARG A 193 5.20 19.15 -2.66
N ARG A 194 4.96 17.86 -2.86
CA ARG A 194 4.60 17.29 -4.17
C ARG A 194 3.25 16.59 -4.16
N PHE A 195 2.91 15.95 -3.05
CA PHE A 195 1.66 15.20 -2.91
C PHE A 195 0.59 16.02 -2.19
N GLY A 196 -0.67 15.70 -2.44
CA GLY A 196 -1.81 16.31 -1.74
C GLY A 196 -1.88 15.89 -0.28
N THR A 197 -1.71 14.58 -0.03
CA THR A 197 -1.67 14.02 1.31
C THR A 197 -0.41 13.19 1.51
N VAL A 198 0.25 13.37 2.66
CA VAL A 198 1.36 12.54 3.12
C VAL A 198 1.06 12.12 4.55
N LEU A 199 0.96 10.80 4.79
CA LEU A 199 0.79 10.23 6.12
C LEU A 199 2.01 9.38 6.45
N SER A 200 2.52 9.55 7.66
CA SER A 200 3.68 8.85 8.18
C SER A 200 3.34 8.12 9.49
N PRO A 201 4.28 7.38 10.08
CA PRO A 201 4.09 6.78 11.41
C PRO A 201 3.70 7.76 12.51
N ASP A 202 3.96 9.05 12.33
CA ASP A 202 3.57 10.09 13.29
C ASP A 202 2.07 10.44 13.22
N TYR A 203 1.37 10.02 12.17
CA TYR A 203 -0.06 10.29 12.03
C TYR A 203 -0.92 9.38 12.89
N ASN A 204 -0.78 8.05 12.73
CA ASN A 204 -1.52 7.05 13.51
C ASN A 204 -0.94 5.63 13.30
N ALA A 205 -1.42 4.69 14.12
CA ALA A 205 -0.97 3.30 14.10
C ALA A 205 -1.20 2.58 12.76
N ALA A 206 -2.21 2.98 11.97
CA ALA A 206 -2.44 2.36 10.67
C ALA A 206 -1.33 2.66 9.65
N HIS A 207 -0.53 3.71 9.88
CA HIS A 207 0.60 4.13 9.06
C HIS A 207 1.96 3.83 9.69
N ALA A 208 2.01 3.00 10.76
CA ALA A 208 3.25 2.71 11.49
C ALA A 208 4.36 2.09 10.62
N ASN A 209 4.03 1.49 9.48
CA ASN A 209 4.96 0.71 8.66
C ASN A 209 5.16 1.23 7.23
N HIS A 210 4.60 2.38 6.89
CA HIS A 210 4.73 2.96 5.54
C HIS A 210 4.52 4.47 5.52
N LEU A 211 4.97 5.12 4.46
CA LEU A 211 4.55 6.45 4.05
C LEU A 211 3.40 6.29 3.05
N HIS A 212 2.23 6.82 3.37
CA HIS A 212 1.13 6.93 2.42
C HIS A 212 1.24 8.26 1.69
N LEU A 213 1.22 8.22 0.37
CA LEU A 213 1.36 9.38 -0.52
C LEU A 213 0.21 9.38 -1.52
N ASP A 214 -0.58 10.46 -1.59
CA ASP A 214 -1.69 10.57 -2.53
C ASP A 214 -1.84 11.97 -3.15
N LEU A 215 -2.59 12.06 -4.24
CA LEU A 215 -2.97 13.31 -4.89
C LEU A 215 -4.44 13.70 -4.62
N GLY A 216 -5.00 13.24 -3.51
CA GLY A 216 -6.33 13.64 -3.07
C GLY A 216 -6.37 15.08 -2.58
N ARG A 217 -7.37 15.38 -1.75
CA ARG A 217 -7.55 16.73 -1.22
C ARG A 217 -6.44 17.07 -0.23
N GLY A 218 -5.61 18.04 -0.58
CA GLY A 218 -4.52 18.54 0.24
C GLY A 218 -4.49 20.07 0.31
N PRO A 219 -3.43 20.63 0.93
CA PRO A 219 -2.27 19.97 1.50
C PRO A 219 -2.52 19.38 2.90
N PHE A 220 -2.16 18.13 3.11
CA PHE A 220 -2.18 17.49 4.42
C PHE A 220 -0.92 16.64 4.63
N CYS A 221 -0.10 17.00 5.60
CA CYS A 221 1.19 16.36 5.87
C CYS A 221 1.35 16.06 7.37
N ARG A 222 1.36 14.77 7.75
CA ARG A 222 1.46 14.29 9.13
C ARG A 222 2.38 13.08 9.27
#